data_05e452a8cf7bfbcb18cd581715dee095
#
_entry.id   05e452a8cf7bfbcb18cd581715dee095
#
_cell.length_a   1.000
_cell.length_b   1.000
_cell.length_c   1.000
_cell.angle_alpha   90.00
_cell.angle_beta   90.00
_cell.angle_gamma   90.00
#
_symmetry.space_group_name_H-M   'P 1'
#
loop_
_entity.id
_entity.type
_entity.pdbx_description
1 polymer ?
#
loop_
_entity_poly.entity_id
_entity_poly.type
_entity_poly.pdbx_seq_one_letter_code
_entity_poly.pdbx_strand_id
1 'polypeptide(L)'
;MNLSSVNWKKKIEADEFSVCIDVRTPEEFNDGHIPNSMNVNLYDSSKFIAFLHELDKKKSYYLYCKSGKRSYAACEIMSELGFQNLNNLESGFVDWVECGYETV
;
A
#
# COMPACT_ATOMS: atom_id res chain seq x y z
N MET A 1 8.58 -3.04 8.68
CA MET A 1 8.05 -2.48 7.44
C MET A 1 7.58 -3.55 6.45
N ASN A 2 8.41 -4.52 6.09
CA ASN A 2 7.99 -5.61 5.21
C ASN A 2 7.24 -6.69 5.98
N LEU A 3 6.06 -7.05 5.49
CA LEU A 3 5.22 -8.08 6.09
C LEU A 3 4.78 -9.08 5.04
N SER A 4 4.68 -10.36 5.43
CA SER A 4 4.07 -11.39 4.62
C SER A 4 2.59 -11.06 4.39
N SER A 5 1.97 -11.67 3.38
CA SER A 5 0.55 -11.47 3.10
C SER A 5 -0.32 -11.82 4.30
N VAL A 6 0.00 -12.89 5.01
CA VAL A 6 -0.74 -13.31 6.21
C VAL A 6 -0.65 -12.25 7.31
N ASN A 7 0.57 -11.79 7.63
CA ASN A 7 0.79 -10.83 8.70
C ASN A 7 0.27 -9.43 8.35
N TRP A 8 0.43 -9.02 7.11
CA TRP A 8 -0.06 -7.73 6.61
C TRP A 8 -1.59 -7.68 6.71
N LYS A 9 -2.26 -8.76 6.26
CA LYS A 9 -3.71 -8.88 6.34
C LYS A 9 -4.21 -8.84 7.79
N LYS A 10 -3.58 -9.60 8.67
CA LYS A 10 -3.96 -9.62 10.10
C LYS A 10 -3.81 -8.24 10.73
N LYS A 11 -2.73 -7.56 10.42
CA LYS A 11 -2.43 -6.27 11.02
C LYS A 11 -3.39 -5.18 10.56
N ILE A 12 -3.68 -5.13 9.25
CA ILE A 12 -4.59 -4.12 8.71
C ILE A 12 -6.02 -4.32 9.22
N GLU A 13 -6.46 -5.56 9.36
CA GLU A 13 -7.80 -5.88 9.86
C GLU A 13 -7.99 -5.51 11.32
N ALA A 14 -6.91 -5.54 12.10
CA ALA A 14 -6.94 -5.18 13.52
C ALA A 14 -6.73 -3.68 13.76
N ASP A 15 -6.43 -2.91 12.73
CA ASP A 15 -6.03 -1.51 12.85
C ASP A 15 -7.17 -0.58 12.42
N GLU A 16 -7.80 0.08 13.39
CA GLU A 16 -8.92 1.01 13.15
C GLU A 16 -8.50 2.26 12.38
N PHE A 17 -7.22 2.60 12.42
CA PHE A 17 -6.71 3.81 11.79
C PHE A 17 -5.91 3.52 10.52
N SER A 18 -6.16 2.36 9.92
CA SER A 18 -5.45 1.92 8.73
C SER A 18 -5.90 2.66 7.47
N VAL A 19 -4.93 2.96 6.62
CA VAL A 19 -5.17 3.47 5.27
C VAL A 19 -4.41 2.56 4.31
N CYS A 20 -5.09 1.98 3.35
CA CYS A 20 -4.49 1.08 2.37
C CYS A 20 -4.25 1.82 1.06
N ILE A 21 -3.03 1.80 0.56
CA ILE A 21 -2.64 2.50 -0.67
C ILE A 21 -2.08 1.51 -1.68
N ASP A 22 -2.71 1.49 -2.86
CA ASP A 22 -2.24 0.76 -4.03
C ASP A 22 -1.42 1.72 -4.87
N VAL A 23 -0.10 1.48 -4.97
CA VAL A 23 0.79 2.39 -5.71
C VAL A 23 1.03 1.97 -7.16
N ARG A 24 0.22 1.04 -7.66
CA ARG A 24 0.28 0.58 -9.06
C ARG A 24 -0.35 1.60 -10.00
N THR A 25 -0.29 1.32 -11.29
CA THR A 25 -0.96 2.13 -12.29
C THR A 25 -2.49 2.01 -12.16
N PRO A 26 -3.25 3.00 -12.67
CA PRO A 26 -4.72 2.91 -12.68
C PRO A 26 -5.23 1.68 -13.44
N GLU A 27 -4.56 1.28 -14.52
CA GLU A 27 -4.92 0.10 -15.30
C GLU A 27 -4.81 -1.18 -14.47
N GLU A 28 -3.71 -1.32 -13.72
CA GLU A 28 -3.53 -2.46 -12.81
C GLU A 28 -4.62 -2.48 -11.74
N PHE A 29 -4.91 -1.32 -11.15
CA PHE A 29 -5.92 -1.18 -10.10
C PHE A 29 -7.30 -1.56 -10.62
N ASN A 30 -7.67 -1.10 -11.80
CA ASN A 30 -8.98 -1.38 -12.40
C ASN A 30 -9.14 -2.86 -12.77
N ASP A 31 -8.04 -3.55 -12.99
CA ASP A 31 -8.02 -4.98 -13.32
C ASP A 31 -8.16 -5.89 -12.10
N GLY A 32 -8.23 -5.30 -10.93
CA GLY A 32 -8.39 -6.01 -9.65
C GLY A 32 -7.52 -5.38 -8.58
N HIS A 33 -8.08 -5.20 -7.38
CA HIS A 33 -7.35 -4.59 -6.27
C HIS A 33 -7.88 -5.10 -4.92
N ILE A 34 -7.13 -4.81 -3.87
CA ILE A 34 -7.51 -5.14 -2.50
C ILE A 34 -8.67 -4.22 -2.09
N PRO A 35 -9.75 -4.76 -1.49
CA PRO A 35 -10.89 -3.93 -1.07
C PRO A 35 -10.46 -2.77 -0.18
N ASN A 36 -11.10 -1.62 -0.36
CA ASN A 36 -10.87 -0.40 0.42
C ASN A 36 -9.51 0.25 0.20
N SER A 37 -8.76 -0.16 -0.83
CA SER A 37 -7.50 0.51 -1.16
C SER A 37 -7.76 1.74 -2.02
N MET A 38 -6.86 2.72 -1.89
CA MET A 38 -6.83 3.93 -2.69
C MET A 38 -5.70 3.82 -3.69
N ASN A 39 -5.99 4.11 -4.96
CA ASN A 39 -4.94 4.04 -5.99
C ASN A 39 -4.23 5.38 -6.14
N VAL A 40 -2.92 5.36 -5.94
CA VAL A 40 -2.06 6.52 -6.18
C VAL A 40 -0.81 6.02 -6.89
N ASN A 41 -0.74 6.26 -8.19
CA ASN A 41 0.32 5.75 -9.04
C ASN A 41 1.68 6.34 -8.67
N LEU A 42 2.61 5.49 -8.22
CA LEU A 42 3.97 5.92 -7.86
C LEU A 42 4.72 6.52 -9.06
N TYR A 43 4.43 6.06 -10.27
CA TYR A 43 5.09 6.58 -11.48
C TYR A 43 4.71 8.01 -11.82
N ASP A 44 3.57 8.48 -11.31
CA ASP A 44 3.21 9.90 -11.41
C ASP A 44 3.71 10.60 -10.16
N SER A 45 5.01 10.84 -10.11
CA SER A 45 5.69 11.29 -8.89
C SER A 45 5.16 12.62 -8.36
N SER A 46 4.79 13.56 -9.22
CA SER A 46 4.23 14.85 -8.77
C SER A 46 2.93 14.67 -8.01
N LYS A 47 2.02 13.87 -8.56
CA LYS A 47 0.73 13.58 -7.91
C LYS A 47 0.91 12.75 -6.66
N PHE A 48 1.84 11.79 -6.69
CA PHE A 48 2.14 10.96 -5.53
C PHE A 48 2.60 11.81 -4.35
N ILE A 49 3.57 12.69 -4.56
CA ILE A 49 4.10 13.56 -3.51
C ILE A 49 3.01 14.53 -3.00
N ALA A 50 2.23 15.13 -3.91
CA ALA A 50 1.13 16.02 -3.52
C ALA A 50 0.10 15.30 -2.65
N PHE A 51 -0.23 14.05 -3.00
CA PHE A 51 -1.13 13.22 -2.20
C PHE A 51 -0.57 12.99 -0.80
N LEU A 52 0.73 12.68 -0.67
CA LEU A 52 1.35 12.44 0.64
C LEU A 52 1.28 13.64 1.56
N HIS A 53 1.37 14.85 1.02
CA HIS A 53 1.30 16.08 1.83
C HIS A 53 -0.05 16.29 2.48
N GLU A 54 -1.11 15.65 1.98
CA GLU A 54 -2.45 15.76 2.55
C GLU A 54 -2.77 14.70 3.59
N LEU A 55 -1.86 13.74 3.78
CA LEU A 55 -2.11 12.63 4.71
C LEU A 55 -1.68 12.95 6.13
N ASP A 56 -2.42 12.39 7.09
CA ASP A 56 -2.07 12.46 8.51
C ASP A 56 -0.94 11.47 8.78
N LYS A 57 0.23 11.99 9.17
CA LYS A 57 1.42 11.17 9.41
C LYS A 57 1.31 10.26 10.64
N LYS A 58 0.29 10.45 11.46
CA LYS A 58 0.07 9.66 12.67
C LYS A 58 -0.74 8.39 12.42
N LYS A 59 -1.38 8.27 11.27
CA LYS A 59 -2.14 7.08 10.92
C LYS A 59 -1.21 5.95 10.50
N SER A 60 -1.76 4.74 10.41
CA SER A 60 -1.04 3.57 9.94
C SER A 60 -1.32 3.36 8.47
N TYR A 61 -0.26 3.22 7.68
CA TYR A 61 -0.35 3.08 6.24
C TYR A 61 0.10 1.69 5.80
N TYR A 62 -0.71 1.10 4.92
CA TYR A 62 -0.50 -0.23 4.38
C TYR A 62 -0.41 -0.10 2.87
N LEU A 63 0.76 -0.39 2.32
CA LEU A 63 1.04 -0.18 0.91
C LEU A 63 1.25 -1.50 0.19
N TYR A 64 0.85 -1.54 -1.07
CA TYR A 64 1.16 -2.69 -1.92
C TYR A 64 1.31 -2.27 -3.38
N CYS A 65 2.02 -3.11 -4.11
CA CYS A 65 2.08 -3.06 -5.57
C CYS A 65 1.96 -4.49 -6.09
N LYS A 66 2.41 -4.75 -7.29
CA LYS A 66 2.31 -6.10 -7.86
C LYS A 66 3.19 -7.10 -7.14
N SER A 67 4.47 -6.76 -6.89
CA SER A 67 5.48 -7.67 -6.33
C SER A 67 6.16 -7.16 -5.06
N GLY A 68 5.75 -6.01 -4.54
CA GLY A 68 6.30 -5.42 -3.32
C GLY A 68 7.45 -4.43 -3.52
N LYS A 69 7.99 -4.28 -4.74
CA LYS A 69 9.14 -3.41 -4.99
C LYS A 69 8.77 -1.93 -5.07
N ARG A 70 7.77 -1.59 -5.87
CA ARG A 70 7.30 -0.19 -5.98
C ARG A 70 6.78 0.30 -4.64
N SER A 71 6.02 -0.53 -3.94
CA SER A 71 5.47 -0.17 -2.65
C SER A 71 6.55 -0.02 -1.58
N TYR A 72 7.61 -0.83 -1.65
CA TYR A 72 8.76 -0.64 -0.76
C TYR A 72 9.41 0.73 -0.99
N ALA A 73 9.63 1.11 -2.24
CA ALA A 73 10.16 2.44 -2.58
C ALA A 73 9.23 3.56 -2.09
N ALA A 74 7.93 3.38 -2.22
CA ALA A 74 6.95 4.33 -1.71
C ALA A 74 7.06 4.48 -0.18
N CYS A 75 7.21 3.37 0.53
CA CYS A 75 7.41 3.40 1.98
C CYS A 75 8.69 4.15 2.37
N GLU A 76 9.77 3.98 1.61
CA GLU A 76 11.00 4.72 1.87
C GLU A 76 10.80 6.23 1.72
N ILE A 77 10.11 6.65 0.67
CA ILE A 77 9.79 8.07 0.44
C ILE A 77 8.95 8.60 1.61
N MET A 78 7.93 7.87 2.01
CA MET A 78 7.06 8.27 3.11
C MET A 78 7.82 8.35 4.43
N SER A 79 8.72 7.41 4.68
CA SER A 79 9.56 7.42 5.88
C SER A 79 10.40 8.69 5.95
N GLU A 80 11.00 9.09 4.83
CA GLU A 80 11.78 10.33 4.76
C GLU A 80 10.93 11.58 5.01
N LEU A 81 9.64 11.52 4.68
CA LEU A 81 8.72 12.62 4.92
C LEU A 81 8.11 12.62 6.33
N GLY A 82 8.53 11.69 7.18
CA GLY A 82 8.12 11.66 8.59
C GLY A 82 6.96 10.73 8.93
N PHE A 83 6.52 9.90 8.00
CA PHE A 83 5.53 8.86 8.30
C PHE A 83 6.20 7.76 9.10
N GLN A 84 5.56 7.32 10.20
CA GLN A 84 6.18 6.37 11.13
C GLN A 84 5.60 4.96 11.04
N ASN A 85 4.33 4.82 10.72
CA ASN A 85 3.65 3.53 10.68
C ASN A 85 3.44 3.08 9.23
N LEU A 86 4.45 2.41 8.68
CA LEU A 86 4.47 1.99 7.28
C LEU A 86 4.60 0.47 7.20
N ASN A 87 3.71 -0.14 6.42
CA ASN A 87 3.64 -1.60 6.30
C ASN A 87 3.58 -1.98 4.81
N ASN A 88 4.63 -2.58 4.32
CA ASN A 88 4.70 -3.03 2.93
C ASN A 88 4.26 -4.48 2.80
N LEU A 89 3.36 -4.76 1.87
CA LEU A 89 3.01 -6.12 1.47
C LEU A 89 4.16 -6.66 0.64
N GLU A 90 5.08 -7.36 1.29
CA GLU A 90 6.37 -7.74 0.73
C GLU A 90 6.29 -8.51 -0.58
N SER A 91 5.37 -9.47 -0.65
CA SER A 91 5.20 -10.31 -1.84
C SER A 91 4.15 -9.80 -2.81
N GLY A 92 3.53 -8.67 -2.51
CA GLY A 92 2.65 -7.94 -3.40
C GLY A 92 1.30 -8.57 -3.67
N PHE A 93 0.58 -7.94 -4.59
CA PHE A 93 -0.77 -8.35 -4.97
C PHE A 93 -0.80 -9.76 -5.60
N VAL A 94 0.26 -10.15 -6.28
CA VAL A 94 0.38 -11.50 -6.85
C VAL A 94 0.22 -12.55 -5.77
N ASP A 95 0.93 -12.40 -4.66
CA ASP A 95 0.85 -13.34 -3.54
C ASP A 95 -0.49 -13.26 -2.81
N TRP A 96 -1.05 -12.06 -2.69
CA TRP A 96 -2.38 -11.85 -2.10
C TRP A 96 -3.43 -12.69 -2.83
N VAL A 97 -3.41 -12.66 -4.16
CA VAL A 97 -4.34 -13.43 -5.00
C VAL A 97 -4.08 -14.94 -4.85
N GLU A 98 -2.82 -15.35 -4.83
CA GLU A 98 -2.45 -16.77 -4.66
C GLU A 98 -2.90 -17.32 -3.31
N CYS A 99 -2.92 -16.49 -2.27
CA CYS A 99 -3.45 -16.85 -0.96
C CYS A 99 -4.98 -17.02 -0.96
N GLY A 100 -5.65 -16.62 -2.02
CA GLY A 100 -7.11 -16.69 -2.11
C GLY A 100 -7.82 -15.57 -1.35
N TYR A 101 -7.12 -14.50 -1.02
CA TYR A 101 -7.71 -13.39 -0.29
C TYR A 101 -8.59 -12.51 -1.18
N GLU A 102 -9.54 -11.80 -0.57
CA GLU A 102 -10.56 -11.05 -1.28
C GLU A 102 -9.99 -9.95 -2.18
N THR A 103 -10.57 -9.83 -3.39
CA THR A 103 -10.28 -8.74 -4.33
C THR A 103 -11.58 -8.18 -4.91
N VAL A 104 -11.50 -6.97 -5.41
CA VAL A 104 -12.62 -6.34 -6.13
C VAL A 104 -12.19 -5.82 -7.48
#